data_630e7dea3f34891d548b8414cc0a47a4
#
_entry.id   630e7dea3f34891d548b8414cc0a47a4
#
_cell.length_a   1.000
_cell.length_b   1.000
_cell.length_c   1.000
_cell.angle_alpha   90.00
_cell.angle_beta   90.00
_cell.angle_gamma   90.00
#
_symmetry.space_group_name_H-M   'P 1'
#
loop_
_entity.id
_entity.type
_entity.pdbx_description
1 polymer ?
#
loop_
_entity_poly.entity_id
_entity_poly.type
_entity_poly.pdbx_seq_one_letter_code
_entity_poly.pdbx_strand_id
1 'polypeptide(L)'
;MSRPRVVVMGSANMDLMVTTDALPKPGEAVFGTDFVMVAGGKGANQAIAAARAGADAALLGAIGSDSFGVTLKARISAAGVDTERVRVVYGASGVAVVTVDAEGENTIVVTPAANSAFTGLTEGELTAVREADVLVAQLEIPVDTVTRAARAARSAGTRVVLNAAPAQPVPVELLDSVDLLVVNEAEARAITGCGQENPAALLAVVPRAVLTLGRHGAWYGDRDGTAVHVPAVTVDLVDSTAAGDAFTGALAVAWGEGRELVDAVRWASAAGAACARRLGASVALPLRAEIDALYVPAQ
;
A
#
# COMPACT_ATOMS: atom_id res chain seq x y z
N MET A 1 -14.03 21.06 -4.80
CA MET A 1 -13.12 20.77 -3.68
C MET A 1 -11.70 20.72 -4.22
N SER A 2 -10.69 21.21 -3.50
CA SER A 2 -9.29 21.08 -3.88
C SER A 2 -8.88 19.60 -3.82
N ARG A 3 -7.95 19.16 -4.68
CA ARG A 3 -7.40 17.83 -4.60
C ARG A 3 -6.63 17.68 -3.29
N PRO A 4 -6.78 16.57 -2.53
CA PRO A 4 -5.98 16.37 -1.33
C PRO A 4 -4.53 16.09 -1.70
N ARG A 5 -3.60 16.63 -0.93
CA ARG A 5 -2.17 16.31 -1.03
C ARG A 5 -1.88 15.04 -0.24
N VAL A 6 -1.52 13.97 -0.95
CA VAL A 6 -1.19 12.66 -0.36
C VAL A 6 0.28 12.38 -0.60
N VAL A 7 1.05 12.32 0.47
CA VAL A 7 2.44 11.89 0.42
C VAL A 7 2.50 10.41 0.80
N VAL A 8 3.03 9.59 -0.10
CA VAL A 8 3.26 8.17 0.17
C VAL A 8 4.75 7.96 0.40
N MET A 9 5.10 7.36 1.52
CA MET A 9 6.48 6.99 1.85
C MET A 9 6.60 5.48 1.83
N GLY A 10 7.40 4.93 0.88
CA GLY A 10 7.50 3.48 0.76
C GLY A 10 8.38 3.01 -0.37
N SER A 11 8.25 1.74 -0.66
CA SER A 11 9.04 0.98 -1.62
C SER A 11 8.64 1.23 -3.08
N ALA A 12 9.60 0.99 -3.96
CA ALA A 12 9.38 0.78 -5.38
C ALA A 12 10.18 -0.44 -5.83
N ASN A 13 9.52 -1.43 -6.43
CA ASN A 13 10.10 -2.69 -6.85
C ASN A 13 9.85 -2.95 -8.34
N MET A 14 10.79 -3.65 -8.98
CA MET A 14 10.49 -4.31 -10.24
C MET A 14 10.09 -5.76 -9.92
N ASP A 15 8.83 -6.09 -10.19
CA ASP A 15 8.31 -7.43 -10.00
C ASP A 15 8.59 -8.26 -11.27
N LEU A 16 9.38 -9.33 -11.11
CA LEU A 16 9.78 -10.28 -12.14
C LEU A 16 8.89 -11.51 -11.98
N MET A 17 7.89 -11.65 -12.83
CA MET A 17 6.92 -12.72 -12.75
C MET A 17 7.22 -13.80 -13.79
N VAL A 18 7.34 -15.02 -13.34
CA VAL A 18 7.50 -16.22 -14.19
C VAL A 18 6.29 -17.12 -13.97
N THR A 19 5.66 -17.55 -15.06
CA THR A 19 4.63 -18.59 -15.02
C THR A 19 5.25 -19.93 -15.37
N THR A 20 4.84 -21.01 -14.73
CA THR A 20 5.32 -22.38 -14.94
C THR A 20 4.19 -23.38 -14.75
N ASP A 21 4.35 -24.62 -15.22
CA ASP A 21 3.38 -25.69 -14.98
C ASP A 21 3.34 -26.13 -13.50
N ALA A 22 4.50 -26.11 -12.83
CA ALA A 22 4.61 -26.46 -11.40
C ALA A 22 5.79 -25.68 -10.77
N LEU A 23 5.67 -25.38 -9.47
CA LEU A 23 6.74 -24.73 -8.72
C LEU A 23 7.94 -25.67 -8.56
N PRO A 24 9.21 -25.20 -8.76
CA PRO A 24 10.40 -26.03 -8.61
C PRO A 24 10.61 -26.43 -7.15
N LYS A 25 11.01 -27.68 -6.93
CA LYS A 25 11.49 -28.15 -5.63
C LYS A 25 12.97 -27.78 -5.44
N PRO A 26 13.49 -27.79 -4.21
CA PRO A 26 14.92 -27.57 -3.98
C PRO A 26 15.81 -28.48 -4.83
N GLY A 27 16.70 -27.85 -5.63
CA GLY A 27 17.60 -28.56 -6.56
C GLY A 27 16.98 -28.91 -7.92
N GLU A 28 15.73 -28.55 -8.17
CA GLU A 28 15.04 -28.78 -9.45
C GLU A 28 15.12 -27.53 -10.34
N ALA A 29 15.22 -27.74 -11.65
CA ALA A 29 15.07 -26.69 -12.67
C ALA A 29 13.81 -27.01 -13.50
N VAL A 30 12.92 -26.03 -13.64
CA VAL A 30 11.70 -26.13 -14.46
C VAL A 30 11.74 -25.09 -15.56
N PHE A 31 11.01 -25.34 -16.66
CA PHE A 31 10.84 -24.35 -17.72
C PHE A 31 9.64 -23.45 -17.38
N GLY A 32 9.86 -22.13 -17.50
CA GLY A 32 8.76 -21.15 -17.49
C GLY A 32 8.01 -21.14 -18.82
N THR A 33 6.73 -20.83 -18.74
CA THR A 33 5.86 -20.68 -19.93
C THR A 33 5.70 -19.23 -20.33
N ASP A 34 5.86 -18.27 -19.39
CA ASP A 34 5.79 -16.83 -19.67
C ASP A 34 6.68 -16.05 -18.69
N PHE A 35 7.07 -14.83 -19.09
CA PHE A 35 7.84 -13.90 -18.26
C PHE A 35 7.35 -12.47 -18.45
N VAL A 36 6.99 -11.81 -17.35
CA VAL A 36 6.52 -10.42 -17.35
C VAL A 36 7.26 -9.59 -16.31
N MET A 37 7.60 -8.35 -16.65
CA MET A 37 8.14 -7.36 -15.72
C MET A 37 7.10 -6.29 -15.44
N VAL A 38 6.73 -6.12 -14.17
CA VAL A 38 5.72 -5.16 -13.73
C VAL A 38 6.33 -4.21 -12.70
N ALA A 39 6.05 -2.93 -12.82
CA ALA A 39 6.37 -1.99 -11.74
C ALA A 39 5.43 -2.25 -10.56
N GLY A 40 6.01 -2.46 -9.39
CA GLY A 40 5.34 -2.79 -8.14
C GLY A 40 6.01 -2.11 -6.94
N GLY A 41 5.89 -2.74 -5.79
CA GLY A 41 6.24 -2.18 -4.49
C GLY A 41 5.07 -1.42 -3.88
N LYS A 42 4.80 -1.69 -2.60
CA LYS A 42 3.61 -1.14 -1.92
C LYS A 42 3.56 0.38 -1.94
N GLY A 43 4.71 1.05 -1.74
CA GLY A 43 4.78 2.51 -1.81
C GLY A 43 4.39 3.06 -3.18
N ALA A 44 4.99 2.52 -4.25
CA ALA A 44 4.68 2.92 -5.62
C ALA A 44 3.21 2.63 -5.98
N ASN A 45 2.71 1.44 -5.63
CA ASN A 45 1.32 1.07 -5.89
C ASN A 45 0.32 2.00 -5.18
N GLN A 46 0.54 2.30 -3.89
CA GLN A 46 -0.35 3.17 -3.12
C GLN A 46 -0.28 4.62 -3.59
N ALA A 47 0.89 5.11 -4.03
CA ALA A 47 1.03 6.43 -4.63
C ALA A 47 0.28 6.53 -5.97
N ILE A 48 0.42 5.52 -6.84
CA ILE A 48 -0.31 5.44 -8.10
C ILE A 48 -1.82 5.34 -7.85
N ALA A 49 -2.25 4.52 -6.87
CA ALA A 49 -3.65 4.41 -6.49
C ALA A 49 -4.21 5.75 -6.02
N ALA A 50 -3.48 6.50 -5.18
CA ALA A 50 -3.89 7.82 -4.72
C ALA A 50 -3.99 8.83 -5.88
N ALA A 51 -3.00 8.87 -6.80
CA ALA A 51 -3.03 9.75 -7.97
C ALA A 51 -4.23 9.44 -8.87
N ARG A 52 -4.48 8.17 -9.20
CA ARG A 52 -5.61 7.72 -10.02
C ARG A 52 -6.96 7.96 -9.34
N ALA A 53 -7.01 7.92 -8.02
CA ALA A 53 -8.16 8.26 -7.20
C ALA A 53 -8.43 9.78 -7.11
N GLY A 54 -7.50 10.62 -7.58
CA GLY A 54 -7.69 12.07 -7.74
C GLY A 54 -6.90 12.96 -6.79
N ALA A 55 -5.91 12.43 -6.06
CA ALA A 55 -5.02 13.24 -5.23
C ALA A 55 -3.90 13.92 -6.03
N ASP A 56 -3.32 14.98 -5.44
CA ASP A 56 -1.96 15.42 -5.72
C ASP A 56 -1.03 14.50 -4.93
N ALA A 57 -0.58 13.42 -5.58
CA ALA A 57 0.20 12.36 -4.95
C ALA A 57 1.69 12.52 -5.19
N ALA A 58 2.51 12.35 -4.15
CA ALA A 58 3.96 12.32 -4.22
C ALA A 58 4.51 11.04 -3.59
N LEU A 59 5.58 10.48 -4.15
CA LEU A 59 6.30 9.34 -3.59
C LEU A 59 7.62 9.78 -2.96
N LEU A 60 7.83 9.41 -1.69
CA LEU A 60 9.11 9.45 -1.00
C LEU A 60 9.64 8.03 -0.88
N GLY A 61 10.80 7.76 -1.46
CA GLY A 61 11.39 6.43 -1.49
C GLY A 61 12.73 6.44 -2.20
N ALA A 62 13.27 5.26 -2.50
CA ALA A 62 14.51 5.13 -3.24
C ALA A 62 14.44 4.06 -4.33
N ILE A 63 15.14 4.32 -5.42
CA ILE A 63 15.37 3.39 -6.54
C ILE A 63 16.88 3.28 -6.78
N GLY A 64 17.29 2.21 -7.44
CA GLY A 64 18.67 2.02 -7.83
C GLY A 64 19.09 2.88 -9.04
N SER A 65 20.39 2.94 -9.27
CA SER A 65 21.00 3.56 -10.47
C SER A 65 21.02 2.62 -11.68
N ASP A 66 20.25 1.53 -11.63
CA ASP A 66 20.11 0.52 -12.67
C ASP A 66 18.97 0.86 -13.67
N SER A 67 18.80 0.00 -14.70
CA SER A 67 17.74 0.15 -15.69
C SER A 67 16.34 0.01 -15.10
N PHE A 68 16.19 -0.75 -14.01
CA PHE A 68 14.92 -0.87 -13.30
C PHE A 68 14.54 0.45 -12.63
N GLY A 69 15.49 1.14 -12.00
CA GLY A 69 15.25 2.45 -11.39
C GLY A 69 14.75 3.48 -12.40
N VAL A 70 15.35 3.55 -13.58
CA VAL A 70 14.88 4.42 -14.67
C VAL A 70 13.46 4.08 -15.09
N THR A 71 13.16 2.80 -15.27
CA THR A 71 11.83 2.31 -15.67
C THR A 71 10.78 2.57 -14.60
N LEU A 72 11.09 2.30 -13.33
CA LEU A 72 10.21 2.53 -12.19
C LEU A 72 9.83 4.01 -12.09
N LYS A 73 10.83 4.90 -12.09
CA LYS A 73 10.58 6.35 -12.02
C LYS A 73 9.70 6.83 -13.16
N ALA A 74 9.98 6.39 -14.39
CA ALA A 74 9.19 6.77 -15.56
C ALA A 74 7.74 6.29 -15.46
N ARG A 75 7.50 5.05 -15.05
CA ARG A 75 6.14 4.48 -14.91
C ARG A 75 5.34 5.14 -13.79
N ILE A 76 5.97 5.39 -12.64
CA ILE A 76 5.33 6.06 -11.49
C ILE A 76 4.95 7.49 -11.87
N SER A 77 5.87 8.23 -12.51
CA SER A 77 5.60 9.60 -12.98
C SER A 77 4.50 9.64 -14.06
N ALA A 78 4.51 8.70 -15.01
CA ALA A 78 3.48 8.61 -16.05
C ALA A 78 2.08 8.31 -15.49
N ALA A 79 2.00 7.73 -14.29
CA ALA A 79 0.74 7.52 -13.57
C ALA A 79 0.23 8.78 -12.82
N GLY A 80 0.94 9.91 -12.91
CA GLY A 80 0.56 11.18 -12.31
C GLY A 80 1.12 11.41 -10.90
N VAL A 81 2.08 10.60 -10.45
CA VAL A 81 2.74 10.77 -9.15
C VAL A 81 3.94 11.70 -9.28
N ASP A 82 4.08 12.66 -8.38
CA ASP A 82 5.31 13.44 -8.23
C ASP A 82 6.44 12.53 -7.71
N THR A 83 7.51 12.42 -8.51
CA THR A 83 8.69 11.60 -8.24
C THR A 83 9.96 12.43 -8.00
N GLU A 84 9.84 13.74 -7.79
CA GLU A 84 10.97 14.63 -7.57
C GLU A 84 11.84 14.19 -6.40
N ARG A 85 11.18 13.69 -5.33
CA ARG A 85 11.83 13.24 -4.09
C ARG A 85 12.08 11.73 -4.04
N VAL A 86 11.93 11.02 -5.16
CA VAL A 86 12.41 9.64 -5.26
C VAL A 86 13.92 9.67 -5.46
N ARG A 87 14.65 9.20 -4.44
CA ARG A 87 16.11 9.18 -4.44
C ARG A 87 16.64 8.14 -5.43
N VAL A 88 17.72 8.47 -6.12
CA VAL A 88 18.49 7.49 -6.89
C VAL A 88 19.74 7.16 -6.07
N VAL A 89 19.85 5.89 -5.65
CA VAL A 89 21.00 5.40 -4.89
C VAL A 89 21.86 4.49 -5.76
N TYR A 90 23.17 4.45 -5.50
CA TYR A 90 24.05 3.56 -6.23
C TYR A 90 23.72 2.09 -5.94
N GLY A 91 23.57 1.29 -7.00
CA GLY A 91 23.28 -0.14 -6.91
C GLY A 91 21.91 -0.51 -7.50
N ALA A 92 21.41 -1.67 -7.11
CA ALA A 92 20.19 -2.25 -7.64
C ALA A 92 18.92 -1.60 -7.05
N SER A 93 17.88 -1.50 -7.85
CA SER A 93 16.51 -1.23 -7.40
C SER A 93 15.94 -2.42 -6.61
N GLY A 94 14.90 -2.20 -5.83
CA GLY A 94 14.14 -3.29 -5.21
C GLY A 94 13.53 -4.22 -6.28
N VAL A 95 13.55 -5.52 -5.99
CA VAL A 95 13.04 -6.56 -6.90
C VAL A 95 12.20 -7.55 -6.11
N ALA A 96 11.05 -7.94 -6.66
CA ALA A 96 10.31 -9.13 -6.25
C ALA A 96 10.39 -10.17 -7.37
N VAL A 97 10.87 -11.37 -7.06
CA VAL A 97 10.83 -12.51 -7.98
C VAL A 97 9.63 -13.35 -7.59
N VAL A 98 8.67 -13.47 -8.51
CA VAL A 98 7.40 -14.18 -8.30
C VAL A 98 7.33 -15.32 -9.29
N THR A 99 7.18 -16.54 -8.80
CA THR A 99 6.89 -17.71 -9.64
C THR A 99 5.48 -18.16 -9.34
N VAL A 100 4.67 -18.34 -10.39
CA VAL A 100 3.26 -18.78 -10.30
C VAL A 100 3.09 -20.04 -11.11
N ASP A 101 2.44 -21.05 -10.54
CA ASP A 101 2.14 -22.30 -11.24
C ASP A 101 0.74 -22.28 -11.90
N ALA A 102 0.42 -23.39 -12.60
CA ALA A 102 -0.84 -23.55 -13.30
C ALA A 102 -2.07 -23.60 -12.35
N GLU A 103 -1.87 -23.88 -11.05
CA GLU A 103 -2.92 -23.93 -10.02
C GLU A 103 -3.10 -22.57 -9.34
N GLY A 104 -2.23 -21.58 -9.66
CA GLY A 104 -2.23 -20.25 -9.08
C GLY A 104 -1.47 -20.14 -7.76
N GLU A 105 -0.77 -21.22 -7.33
CA GLU A 105 0.13 -21.18 -6.19
C GLU A 105 1.38 -20.37 -6.56
N ASN A 106 1.94 -19.64 -5.59
CA ASN A 106 3.10 -18.81 -5.87
C ASN A 106 4.20 -18.92 -4.81
N THR A 107 5.40 -18.56 -5.23
CA THR A 107 6.53 -18.28 -4.35
C THR A 107 7.07 -16.90 -4.66
N ILE A 108 7.38 -16.13 -3.60
CA ILE A 108 7.85 -14.75 -3.74
C ILE A 108 9.15 -14.58 -2.94
N VAL A 109 10.16 -14.05 -3.60
CA VAL A 109 11.41 -13.60 -2.95
C VAL A 109 11.57 -12.11 -3.20
N VAL A 110 11.62 -11.32 -2.13
CA VAL A 110 11.81 -9.88 -2.21
C VAL A 110 13.23 -9.52 -1.83
N THR A 111 13.91 -8.77 -2.69
CA THR A 111 15.21 -8.14 -2.42
C THR A 111 14.99 -6.64 -2.28
N PRO A 112 15.08 -6.06 -1.06
CA PRO A 112 14.76 -4.65 -0.82
C PRO A 112 15.72 -3.69 -1.53
N ALA A 113 17.02 -4.03 -1.60
CA ALA A 113 18.08 -3.25 -2.26
C ALA A 113 17.98 -1.72 -1.96
N ALA A 114 17.69 -0.89 -2.98
CA ALA A 114 17.58 0.55 -2.83
C ALA A 114 16.55 0.98 -1.76
N ASN A 115 15.46 0.21 -1.56
CA ASN A 115 14.47 0.52 -0.52
C ASN A 115 15.08 0.51 0.89
N SER A 116 16.02 -0.42 1.17
CA SER A 116 16.73 -0.47 2.46
C SER A 116 17.69 0.71 2.64
N ALA A 117 18.13 1.35 1.56
CA ALA A 117 19.01 2.51 1.61
C ALA A 117 18.26 3.83 1.83
N PHE A 118 16.91 3.81 1.82
CA PHE A 118 16.10 4.99 2.13
C PHE A 118 16.11 5.27 3.64
N THR A 119 17.25 5.69 4.14
CA THR A 119 17.50 6.01 5.56
C THR A 119 17.59 7.52 5.76
N GLY A 120 17.13 7.97 6.94
CA GLY A 120 17.11 9.39 7.28
C GLY A 120 16.17 10.18 6.36
N LEU A 121 15.82 11.40 6.74
CA LEU A 121 14.98 12.29 5.93
C LEU A 121 15.67 13.63 5.77
N THR A 122 15.67 14.15 4.54
CA THR A 122 16.08 15.52 4.25
C THR A 122 15.02 16.51 4.72
N GLU A 123 15.40 17.78 4.90
CA GLU A 123 14.41 18.80 5.27
C GLU A 123 13.33 18.99 4.20
N GLY A 124 13.67 18.86 2.92
CA GLY A 124 12.70 18.92 1.83
C GLY A 124 11.65 17.79 1.87
N GLU A 125 12.06 16.57 2.28
CA GLU A 125 11.12 15.45 2.47
C GLU A 125 10.26 15.65 3.72
N LEU A 126 10.84 16.13 4.80
CA LEU A 126 10.10 16.47 6.02
C LEU A 126 9.09 17.61 5.78
N THR A 127 9.43 18.59 4.97
CA THR A 127 8.52 19.68 4.57
C THR A 127 7.36 19.10 3.76
N ALA A 128 7.61 18.24 2.77
CA ALA A 128 6.55 17.59 2.01
C ALA A 128 5.59 16.78 2.90
N VAL A 129 6.13 16.06 3.89
CA VAL A 129 5.35 15.30 4.89
C VAL A 129 4.48 16.22 5.74
N ARG A 130 5.03 17.34 6.24
CA ARG A 130 4.31 18.28 7.12
C ARG A 130 3.21 19.07 6.39
N GLU A 131 3.38 19.30 5.09
CA GLU A 131 2.45 20.05 4.26
C GLU A 131 1.37 19.18 3.59
N ALA A 132 1.45 17.86 3.72
CA ALA A 132 0.45 16.95 3.19
C ALA A 132 -0.84 16.98 4.01
N ASP A 133 -1.97 16.65 3.37
CA ASP A 133 -3.22 16.35 4.08
C ASP A 133 -3.18 14.96 4.71
N VAL A 134 -2.49 14.01 4.02
CA VAL A 134 -2.34 12.63 4.48
C VAL A 134 -0.94 12.11 4.14
N LEU A 135 -0.27 11.51 5.12
CA LEU A 135 0.90 10.66 4.96
C LEU A 135 0.45 9.21 4.94
N VAL A 136 0.82 8.45 3.90
CA VAL A 136 0.65 6.99 3.84
C VAL A 136 2.01 6.33 3.92
N ALA A 137 2.15 5.30 4.74
CA ALA A 137 3.39 4.54 4.86
C ALA A 137 3.14 3.03 4.94
N GLN A 138 4.17 2.24 4.59
CA GLN A 138 4.19 0.78 4.70
C GLN A 138 5.52 0.35 5.34
N LEU A 139 5.75 -0.97 5.43
CA LEU A 139 6.89 -1.53 6.15
C LEU A 139 7.93 -2.21 5.21
N GLU A 140 7.99 -1.82 3.94
CA GLU A 140 9.01 -2.30 2.98
C GLU A 140 10.25 -1.38 2.87
N ILE A 141 10.32 -0.34 3.69
CA ILE A 141 11.47 0.54 3.88
C ILE A 141 11.86 0.55 5.36
N PRO A 142 13.04 1.09 5.74
CA PRO A 142 13.45 1.09 7.15
C PRO A 142 12.43 1.74 8.09
N VAL A 143 11.99 0.98 9.09
CA VAL A 143 10.92 1.37 10.03
C VAL A 143 11.28 2.65 10.80
N ASP A 144 12.56 2.87 11.11
CA ASP A 144 13.02 4.11 11.75
C ASP A 144 12.74 5.34 10.89
N THR A 145 12.87 5.22 9.57
CA THR A 145 12.56 6.30 8.62
C THR A 145 11.06 6.59 8.62
N VAL A 146 10.24 5.54 8.59
CA VAL A 146 8.78 5.65 8.70
C VAL A 146 8.38 6.30 10.01
N THR A 147 8.97 5.87 11.14
CA THR A 147 8.69 6.42 12.47
C THR A 147 9.00 7.92 12.55
N ARG A 148 10.13 8.34 11.98
CA ARG A 148 10.51 9.77 11.94
C ARG A 148 9.53 10.60 11.11
N ALA A 149 9.11 10.08 9.96
CA ALA A 149 8.11 10.76 9.11
C ALA A 149 6.75 10.86 9.80
N ALA A 150 6.27 9.77 10.39
CA ALA A 150 5.00 9.73 11.11
C ALA A 150 4.96 10.74 12.27
N ARG A 151 6.05 10.83 13.04
CA ARG A 151 6.20 11.84 14.10
C ARG A 151 6.16 13.28 13.56
N ALA A 152 6.86 13.54 12.44
CA ALA A 152 6.87 14.86 11.82
C ALA A 152 5.49 15.23 11.27
N ALA A 153 4.79 14.30 10.61
CA ALA A 153 3.43 14.44 10.13
C ALA A 153 2.48 14.79 11.28
N ARG A 154 2.45 13.96 12.33
CA ARG A 154 1.59 14.17 13.49
C ARG A 154 1.82 15.52 14.16
N SER A 155 3.09 15.93 14.30
CA SER A 155 3.44 17.23 14.92
C SER A 155 2.95 18.42 14.10
N ALA A 156 2.73 18.26 12.80
CA ALA A 156 2.22 19.28 11.88
C ALA A 156 0.69 19.22 11.68
N GLY A 157 0.03 18.17 12.22
CA GLY A 157 -1.40 17.95 12.01
C GLY A 157 -1.73 17.18 10.72
N THR A 158 -0.72 16.67 10.01
CA THR A 158 -0.90 15.76 8.87
C THR A 158 -1.42 14.41 9.37
N ARG A 159 -2.48 13.89 8.75
CA ARG A 159 -3.05 12.59 9.08
C ARG A 159 -2.11 11.45 8.67
N VAL A 160 -1.89 10.49 9.57
CA VAL A 160 -0.98 9.36 9.33
C VAL A 160 -1.76 8.07 9.13
N VAL A 161 -1.67 7.50 7.93
CA VAL A 161 -2.18 6.17 7.58
C VAL A 161 -1.00 5.22 7.49
N LEU A 162 -1.00 4.18 8.31
CA LEU A 162 -0.03 3.08 8.23
C LEU A 162 -0.72 1.84 7.68
N ASN A 163 -0.32 1.39 6.49
CA ASN A 163 -0.58 0.02 6.06
C ASN A 163 0.57 -0.87 6.56
N ALA A 164 0.35 -1.62 7.64
CA ALA A 164 1.41 -2.36 8.31
C ALA A 164 1.82 -3.65 7.57
N ALA A 165 2.05 -3.53 6.28
CA ALA A 165 2.43 -4.58 5.35
C ALA A 165 3.90 -4.45 4.92
N PRO A 166 4.67 -5.55 4.83
CA PRO A 166 4.31 -6.94 5.19
C PRO A 166 4.21 -7.17 6.70
N ALA A 167 3.58 -8.29 7.08
CA ALA A 167 3.37 -8.67 8.47
C ALA A 167 4.70 -8.75 9.25
N GLN A 168 4.88 -7.88 10.22
CA GLN A 168 6.03 -7.83 11.11
C GLN A 168 5.68 -7.06 12.39
N PRO A 169 6.46 -7.18 13.47
CA PRO A 169 6.31 -6.35 14.67
C PRO A 169 6.46 -4.87 14.33
N VAL A 170 5.59 -4.04 14.89
CA VAL A 170 5.61 -2.58 14.70
C VAL A 170 6.00 -1.93 16.03
N PRO A 171 7.03 -1.05 16.05
CA PRO A 171 7.43 -0.34 17.27
C PRO A 171 6.29 0.53 17.81
N VAL A 172 6.16 0.59 19.12
CA VAL A 172 5.14 1.40 19.83
C VAL A 172 5.26 2.87 19.42
N GLU A 173 6.48 3.36 19.26
CA GLU A 173 6.79 4.73 18.86
C GLU A 173 6.24 5.09 17.47
N LEU A 174 6.11 4.12 16.57
CA LEU A 174 5.43 4.31 15.29
C LEU A 174 3.92 4.30 15.48
N LEU A 175 3.39 3.31 16.20
CA LEU A 175 1.95 3.18 16.47
C LEU A 175 1.37 4.42 17.17
N ASP A 176 2.11 5.02 18.09
CA ASP A 176 1.73 6.26 18.79
C ASP A 176 1.57 7.45 17.82
N SER A 177 2.16 7.38 16.64
CA SER A 177 2.08 8.43 15.62
C SER A 177 1.06 8.14 14.51
N VAL A 178 0.37 6.99 14.57
CA VAL A 178 -0.60 6.55 13.56
C VAL A 178 -2.00 7.00 13.93
N ASP A 179 -2.70 7.66 13.01
CA ASP A 179 -4.10 8.04 13.16
C ASP A 179 -5.06 6.96 12.67
N LEU A 180 -4.66 6.21 11.64
CA LEU A 180 -5.43 5.12 11.05
C LEU A 180 -4.49 3.98 10.63
N LEU A 181 -4.69 2.81 11.23
CA LEU A 181 -3.98 1.58 10.89
C LEU A 181 -4.79 0.76 9.89
N VAL A 182 -4.17 0.33 8.80
CA VAL A 182 -4.76 -0.56 7.79
C VAL A 182 -3.96 -1.87 7.79
N VAL A 183 -4.64 -2.98 8.05
CA VAL A 183 -4.03 -4.31 8.16
C VAL A 183 -4.93 -5.38 7.55
N ASN A 184 -4.34 -6.49 7.13
CA ASN A 184 -5.04 -7.74 6.93
C ASN A 184 -4.96 -8.63 8.19
N GLU A 185 -5.52 -9.82 8.13
CA GLU A 185 -5.58 -10.76 9.25
C GLU A 185 -4.19 -11.20 9.75
N ALA A 186 -3.24 -11.42 8.83
CA ALA A 186 -1.87 -11.82 9.18
C ALA A 186 -1.09 -10.66 9.84
N GLU A 187 -1.24 -9.46 9.32
CA GLU A 187 -0.64 -8.24 9.84
C GLU A 187 -1.23 -7.87 11.21
N ALA A 188 -2.55 -8.01 11.39
CA ALA A 188 -3.20 -7.81 12.68
C ALA A 188 -2.65 -8.75 13.75
N ARG A 189 -2.45 -10.03 13.42
CA ARG A 189 -1.80 -11.00 14.32
C ARG A 189 -0.37 -10.62 14.70
N ALA A 190 0.40 -10.16 13.75
CA ALA A 190 1.79 -9.76 13.99
C ALA A 190 1.90 -8.56 14.97
N ILE A 191 0.90 -7.65 14.95
CA ILE A 191 0.87 -6.46 15.79
C ILE A 191 0.30 -6.77 17.18
N THR A 192 -0.81 -7.50 17.24
CA THR A 192 -1.53 -7.73 18.52
C THR A 192 -1.03 -8.92 19.31
N GLY A 193 -0.28 -9.83 18.68
CA GLY A 193 0.13 -11.11 19.27
C GLY A 193 -1.05 -12.08 19.55
N CYS A 194 -2.28 -11.70 19.17
CA CYS A 194 -3.47 -12.49 19.40
C CYS A 194 -3.67 -13.51 18.27
N GLY A 195 -3.79 -14.81 18.63
CA GLY A 195 -4.04 -15.89 17.67
C GLY A 195 -5.46 -15.93 17.10
N GLN A 196 -6.35 -15.06 17.56
CA GLN A 196 -7.70 -14.85 17.02
C GLN A 196 -7.80 -13.43 16.47
N GLU A 197 -8.46 -13.32 15.33
CA GLU A 197 -8.78 -12.06 14.67
C GLU A 197 -9.77 -11.27 15.52
N ASN A 198 -9.26 -10.58 16.51
CA ASN A 198 -10.06 -9.66 17.30
C ASN A 198 -9.77 -8.21 16.84
N PRO A 199 -10.61 -7.65 15.96
CA PRO A 199 -10.42 -6.28 15.48
C PRO A 199 -10.34 -5.27 16.62
N ALA A 200 -11.05 -5.50 17.73
CA ALA A 200 -11.01 -4.61 18.88
C ALA A 200 -9.63 -4.56 19.56
N ALA A 201 -8.79 -5.59 19.41
CA ALA A 201 -7.43 -5.58 19.94
C ALA A 201 -6.55 -4.52 19.24
N LEU A 202 -6.84 -4.18 18.00
CA LEU A 202 -6.13 -3.12 17.27
C LEU A 202 -6.36 -1.74 17.92
N LEU A 203 -7.55 -1.50 18.46
CA LEU A 203 -7.88 -0.23 19.14
C LEU A 203 -7.15 -0.04 20.47
N ALA A 204 -6.55 -1.09 21.02
CA ALA A 204 -5.66 -0.95 22.18
C ALA A 204 -4.36 -0.21 21.80
N VAL A 205 -3.89 -0.33 20.55
CA VAL A 205 -2.59 0.20 20.11
C VAL A 205 -2.70 1.44 19.20
N VAL A 206 -3.83 1.64 18.51
CA VAL A 206 -4.08 2.82 17.65
C VAL A 206 -5.46 3.43 17.89
N PRO A 207 -5.71 4.71 17.58
CA PRO A 207 -7.02 5.33 17.76
C PRO A 207 -8.08 4.81 16.78
N ARG A 208 -7.69 4.41 15.55
CA ARG A 208 -8.58 3.91 14.50
C ARG A 208 -7.91 2.80 13.72
N ALA A 209 -8.68 1.80 13.34
CA ALA A 209 -8.18 0.68 12.56
C ALA A 209 -9.16 0.22 11.48
N VAL A 210 -8.59 -0.25 10.37
CA VAL A 210 -9.29 -1.00 9.34
C VAL A 210 -8.63 -2.38 9.24
N LEU A 211 -9.43 -3.44 9.39
CA LEU A 211 -9.03 -4.81 9.13
C LEU A 211 -9.65 -5.25 7.80
N THR A 212 -8.83 -5.47 6.79
CA THR A 212 -9.29 -5.98 5.49
C THR A 212 -9.43 -7.50 5.55
N LEU A 213 -10.57 -8.02 5.06
CA LEU A 213 -10.98 -9.42 5.14
C LEU A 213 -11.14 -10.04 3.72
N GLY A 214 -10.46 -9.48 2.73
CA GLY A 214 -10.53 -9.92 1.34
C GLY A 214 -11.98 -9.94 0.81
N ARG A 215 -12.45 -11.09 0.36
CA ARG A 215 -13.83 -11.29 -0.16
C ARG A 215 -14.93 -11.05 0.88
N HIS A 216 -14.58 -10.93 2.15
CA HIS A 216 -15.52 -10.66 3.23
C HIS A 216 -15.62 -9.17 3.56
N GLY A 217 -14.92 -8.30 2.82
CA GLY A 217 -14.97 -6.86 3.00
C GLY A 217 -13.93 -6.33 3.97
N ALA A 218 -14.32 -5.40 4.83
CA ALA A 218 -13.45 -4.80 5.83
C ALA A 218 -14.23 -4.47 7.12
N TRP A 219 -13.55 -4.56 8.23
CA TRP A 219 -14.01 -4.01 9.49
C TRP A 219 -13.33 -2.67 9.74
N TYR A 220 -14.09 -1.68 10.17
CA TYR A 220 -13.60 -0.40 10.68
C TYR A 220 -13.98 -0.23 12.14
N GLY A 221 -13.07 0.29 12.95
CA GLY A 221 -13.37 0.68 14.32
C GLY A 221 -12.53 1.86 14.79
N ASP A 222 -13.07 2.56 15.81
CA ASP A 222 -12.38 3.64 16.52
C ASP A 222 -12.59 3.56 18.03
N ARG A 223 -11.78 4.35 18.77
CA ARG A 223 -11.90 4.44 20.25
C ARG A 223 -13.12 5.19 20.72
N ASP A 224 -13.84 5.88 19.81
CA ASP A 224 -15.09 6.60 20.12
C ASP A 224 -16.30 5.67 20.14
N GLY A 225 -16.10 4.38 19.84
CA GLY A 225 -17.11 3.33 19.95
C GLY A 225 -17.71 2.91 18.61
N THR A 226 -17.23 3.45 17.49
CA THR A 226 -17.63 2.96 16.17
C THR A 226 -17.03 1.57 15.93
N ALA A 227 -17.87 0.63 15.49
CA ALA A 227 -17.46 -0.70 15.06
C ALA A 227 -18.39 -1.15 13.93
N VAL A 228 -17.92 -1.09 12.68
CA VAL A 228 -18.73 -1.32 11.48
C VAL A 228 -18.05 -2.33 10.56
N HIS A 229 -18.81 -3.33 10.14
CA HIS A 229 -18.43 -4.21 9.04
C HIS A 229 -18.94 -3.60 7.73
N VAL A 230 -18.00 -3.37 6.81
CA VAL A 230 -18.28 -2.93 5.44
C VAL A 230 -18.18 -4.15 4.54
N PRO A 231 -19.29 -4.63 3.95
CA PRO A 231 -19.28 -5.79 3.08
C PRO A 231 -18.44 -5.54 1.83
N ALA A 232 -17.85 -6.61 1.28
CA ALA A 232 -17.12 -6.53 0.02
C ALA A 232 -18.06 -6.17 -1.14
N VAL A 233 -17.54 -5.43 -2.10
CA VAL A 233 -18.18 -5.26 -3.40
C VAL A 233 -17.97 -6.55 -4.20
N THR A 234 -19.06 -7.19 -4.61
CA THR A 234 -19.00 -8.44 -5.39
C THR A 234 -18.56 -8.15 -6.83
N VAL A 235 -17.49 -8.81 -7.25
CA VAL A 235 -16.93 -8.72 -8.60
C VAL A 235 -16.41 -10.10 -9.05
N ASP A 236 -16.25 -10.27 -10.36
CA ASP A 236 -15.54 -11.42 -10.91
C ASP A 236 -14.04 -11.24 -10.63
N LEU A 237 -13.50 -12.07 -9.73
CA LEU A 237 -12.11 -12.02 -9.32
C LEU A 237 -11.21 -12.57 -10.43
N VAL A 238 -10.23 -11.76 -10.84
CA VAL A 238 -9.17 -12.15 -11.79
C VAL A 238 -7.84 -12.29 -11.05
N ASP A 239 -7.43 -11.24 -10.29
CA ASP A 239 -6.16 -11.21 -9.56
C ASP A 239 -6.29 -10.25 -8.37
N SER A 240 -5.98 -10.71 -7.16
CA SER A 240 -6.03 -9.88 -5.96
C SER A 240 -4.77 -9.06 -5.69
N THR A 241 -3.76 -9.17 -6.55
CA THR A 241 -2.51 -8.41 -6.44
C THR A 241 -2.79 -6.91 -6.44
N ALA A 242 -2.18 -6.19 -5.52
CA ALA A 242 -2.35 -4.75 -5.30
C ALA A 242 -3.78 -4.27 -4.93
N ALA A 243 -4.75 -5.18 -4.67
CA ALA A 243 -6.08 -4.76 -4.22
C ALA A 243 -6.02 -4.03 -2.85
N GLY A 244 -5.14 -4.46 -1.95
CA GLY A 244 -4.87 -3.77 -0.68
C GLY A 244 -4.20 -2.41 -0.87
N ASP A 245 -3.35 -2.27 -1.89
CA ASP A 245 -2.72 -0.98 -2.23
C ASP A 245 -3.74 -0.02 -2.85
N ALA A 246 -4.61 -0.52 -3.74
CA ALA A 246 -5.74 0.23 -4.28
C ALA A 246 -6.68 0.72 -3.18
N PHE A 247 -7.02 -0.16 -2.24
CA PHE A 247 -7.81 0.17 -1.06
C PHE A 247 -7.14 1.28 -0.25
N THR A 248 -5.87 1.12 0.14
CA THR A 248 -5.16 2.05 1.02
C THR A 248 -4.97 3.42 0.36
N GLY A 249 -4.58 3.46 -0.93
CA GLY A 249 -4.45 4.71 -1.67
C GLY A 249 -5.78 5.46 -1.80
N ALA A 250 -6.86 4.76 -2.14
CA ALA A 250 -8.20 5.36 -2.23
C ALA A 250 -8.72 5.82 -0.86
N LEU A 251 -8.49 5.05 0.22
CA LEU A 251 -8.84 5.43 1.59
C LEU A 251 -8.18 6.75 1.99
N ALA A 252 -6.90 6.90 1.71
CA ALA A 252 -6.16 8.12 2.00
C ALA A 252 -6.74 9.33 1.26
N VAL A 253 -7.13 9.16 -0.01
CA VAL A 253 -7.77 10.22 -0.80
C VAL A 253 -9.12 10.59 -0.23
N ALA A 254 -9.98 9.61 0.02
CA ALA A 254 -11.32 9.85 0.56
C ALA A 254 -11.28 10.55 1.91
N TRP A 255 -10.36 10.15 2.78
CA TRP A 255 -10.16 10.80 4.07
C TRP A 255 -9.55 12.20 3.93
N GLY A 256 -8.61 12.38 3.00
CA GLY A 256 -8.05 13.70 2.66
C GLY A 256 -9.09 14.68 2.13
N GLU A 257 -10.08 14.20 1.38
CA GLU A 257 -11.25 14.98 0.91
C GLU A 257 -12.23 15.33 2.04
N GLY A 258 -12.05 14.79 3.26
CA GLY A 258 -12.91 15.04 4.41
C GLY A 258 -14.14 14.13 4.48
N ARG A 259 -14.14 12.99 3.77
CA ARG A 259 -15.21 12.00 3.94
C ARG A 259 -15.18 11.40 5.35
N GLU A 260 -16.33 11.06 5.89
CA GLU A 260 -16.43 10.25 7.10
C GLU A 260 -15.75 8.90 6.89
N LEU A 261 -15.03 8.38 7.90
CA LEU A 261 -14.18 7.20 7.72
C LEU A 261 -14.94 5.95 7.32
N VAL A 262 -16.14 5.73 7.82
CA VAL A 262 -16.97 4.59 7.39
C VAL A 262 -17.28 4.67 5.89
N ASP A 263 -17.57 5.87 5.39
CA ASP A 263 -17.83 6.11 3.97
C ASP A 263 -16.53 5.99 3.14
N ALA A 264 -15.42 6.52 3.66
CA ALA A 264 -14.11 6.36 3.04
C ALA A 264 -13.70 4.89 2.90
N VAL A 265 -13.97 4.05 3.91
CA VAL A 265 -13.73 2.60 3.86
C VAL A 265 -14.59 1.90 2.80
N ARG A 266 -15.87 2.31 2.64
CA ARG A 266 -16.72 1.78 1.57
C ARG A 266 -16.18 2.12 0.19
N TRP A 267 -15.77 3.37 -0.01
CA TRP A 267 -15.19 3.81 -1.28
C TRP A 267 -13.86 3.12 -1.56
N ALA A 268 -13.02 2.93 -0.54
CA ALA A 268 -11.78 2.17 -0.63
C ALA A 268 -12.02 0.68 -0.96
N SER A 269 -13.10 0.09 -0.41
CA SER A 269 -13.49 -1.30 -0.74
C SER A 269 -13.87 -1.42 -2.22
N ALA A 270 -14.54 -0.41 -2.80
CA ALA A 270 -14.82 -0.36 -4.23
C ALA A 270 -13.52 -0.26 -5.06
N ALA A 271 -12.50 0.48 -4.58
CA ALA A 271 -11.20 0.56 -5.25
C ALA A 271 -10.48 -0.79 -5.25
N GLY A 272 -10.44 -1.50 -4.12
CA GLY A 272 -9.88 -2.84 -4.04
C GLY A 272 -10.59 -3.83 -4.95
N ALA A 273 -11.92 -3.78 -4.99
CA ALA A 273 -12.73 -4.62 -5.88
C ALA A 273 -12.49 -4.29 -7.37
N ALA A 274 -12.41 -3.01 -7.74
CA ALA A 274 -12.11 -2.59 -9.11
C ALA A 274 -10.72 -3.08 -9.58
N CYS A 275 -9.71 -3.03 -8.69
CA CYS A 275 -8.38 -3.56 -8.93
C CYS A 275 -8.42 -5.07 -9.19
N ALA A 276 -9.13 -5.82 -8.35
CA ALA A 276 -9.20 -7.28 -8.39
C ALA A 276 -9.84 -7.87 -9.66
N ARG A 277 -10.43 -7.06 -10.52
CA ARG A 277 -11.00 -7.45 -11.82
C ARG A 277 -9.97 -7.57 -12.94
N ARG A 278 -8.70 -7.26 -12.69
CA ARG A 278 -7.64 -7.19 -13.70
C ARG A 278 -6.39 -7.90 -13.23
N LEU A 279 -5.66 -8.46 -14.19
CA LEU A 279 -4.36 -9.06 -13.93
C LEU A 279 -3.30 -7.98 -13.70
N GLY A 280 -2.42 -8.19 -12.73
CA GLY A 280 -1.21 -7.42 -12.47
C GLY A 280 -1.33 -6.39 -11.36
N ALA A 281 -0.18 -5.86 -10.91
CA ALA A 281 -0.07 -4.95 -9.78
C ALA A 281 -0.46 -3.50 -10.17
N SER A 282 0.54 -2.64 -10.44
CA SER A 282 0.29 -1.20 -10.70
C SER A 282 -0.58 -0.91 -11.93
N VAL A 283 -0.63 -1.83 -12.90
CA VAL A 283 -1.45 -1.67 -14.11
C VAL A 283 -2.94 -1.86 -13.83
N ALA A 284 -3.29 -2.69 -12.83
CA ALA A 284 -4.66 -2.99 -12.44
C ALA A 284 -5.31 -1.91 -11.56
N LEU A 285 -4.54 -0.99 -11.00
CA LEU A 285 -5.03 0.06 -10.10
C LEU A 285 -6.10 0.92 -10.81
N PRO A 286 -7.28 1.14 -10.20
CA PRO A 286 -8.41 1.77 -10.87
C PRO A 286 -8.27 3.30 -10.95
N LEU A 287 -8.92 3.88 -11.93
CA LEU A 287 -9.21 5.31 -11.99
C LEU A 287 -10.39 5.65 -11.08
N ARG A 288 -10.48 6.91 -10.65
CA ARG A 288 -11.59 7.41 -9.82
C ARG A 288 -12.98 7.05 -10.35
N ALA A 289 -13.20 7.23 -11.64
CA ALA A 289 -14.49 6.91 -12.27
C ALA A 289 -14.88 5.43 -12.16
N GLU A 290 -13.88 4.53 -12.14
CA GLU A 290 -14.12 3.09 -11.97
C GLU A 290 -14.44 2.75 -10.52
N ILE A 291 -13.83 3.46 -9.57
CA ILE A 291 -14.15 3.36 -8.14
C ILE A 291 -15.58 3.84 -7.90
N ASP A 292 -15.91 5.03 -8.41
CA ASP A 292 -17.23 5.64 -8.26
C ASP A 292 -18.34 4.78 -8.88
N ALA A 293 -18.06 4.06 -9.96
CA ALA A 293 -19.01 3.14 -10.61
C ALA A 293 -19.34 1.91 -9.76
N LEU A 294 -18.45 1.49 -8.87
CA LEU A 294 -18.65 0.34 -7.96
C LEU A 294 -19.04 0.76 -6.54
N TYR A 295 -18.89 2.03 -6.21
CA TYR A 295 -19.19 2.53 -4.88
C TYR A 295 -20.70 2.64 -4.63
N VAL A 296 -21.14 2.07 -3.51
CA VAL A 296 -22.52 2.18 -3.04
C VAL A 296 -22.53 2.96 -1.73
N PRO A 297 -23.10 4.17 -1.71
CA PRO A 297 -23.25 4.95 -0.47
C PRO A 297 -24.06 4.19 0.60
N ALA A 298 -23.87 4.56 1.87
CA ALA A 298 -24.79 4.11 2.92
C ALA A 298 -26.20 4.65 2.65
N GLN A 299 -27.18 3.79 2.80
CA GLN A 299 -28.58 4.20 2.80
C GLN A 299 -28.94 4.89 4.11
#